data_21cf9fa7a917fb05b0cd439369afb84e
#
_entry.id   21cf9fa7a917fb05b0cd439369afb84e
#
_cell.length_a   1.000
_cell.length_b   1.000
_cell.length_c   1.000
_cell.angle_alpha   90.00
_cell.angle_beta   90.00
_cell.angle_gamma   90.00
#
_symmetry.space_group_name_H-M   'P 1'
#
loop_
_entity.id
_entity.type
_entity.pdbx_description
1 polymer ?
#
loop_
_entity_poly.entity_id
_entity_poly.type
_entity_poly.pdbx_seq_one_letter_code
_entity_poly.pdbx_strand_id
1 'polypeptide(L)'
;MLDKIQRCAAAAGICFSGTFVASDRADPGFALPVIGNPEREADRRGAVMGLGRGVVAALLVTLAGCAIGPDFAPPPAPTASSWLEWRNKSLQTGPEEYRDWWRVFHDPILDRLIEIAYSQNLTLLSAGTKVLQARATLGIAVGELFPQQQIAAGAITYNLRSLSDSSVVSVGSTASANYWRGLLGVQAAWELDFWGKFRRGVETADSAYLASIATYDDVLVTLLSDVASTYIGIRTTERQIAIARANIVRQRGIVTIARDKYKGGAATLLDVYQAENVLGATEATVPQLTIQLRQGLDALRVLLGMAPQPLGFLLARSTGEIPAAPRKVVVGVPADLLRRRPDIRAAELRAAAQSAQIGVATAELYPAISILGTFGGSASTLLGGNLSNIFQPSGRNFTVGPSFQWNILNYGQITNNVRLQDATLQQYLVDYQNSVLTAQQQVEDGIATFLLSRSQAEYLRRSVAAANGALHIATLEYQQGTRDFTTVLTAEQNLLQAENNLAVATGTIPTGLVAVFRALGGGWQIRDGNGFVTAATSEEMRRRTDWGQLLPAAGEPPLPAPGLPGPEDRGPTVRAPEW
;
A
#
# COMPACT_ATOMS: atom_id res chain seq x y z
N MET A 1 4.82 33.61 -14.69
CA MET A 1 5.93 32.89 -15.31
C MET A 1 7.27 33.56 -14.98
N LEU A 2 7.47 34.85 -15.27
CA LEU A 2 8.67 35.63 -14.94
C LEU A 2 9.00 35.66 -13.43
N ASP A 3 8.01 35.72 -12.57
CA ASP A 3 8.16 35.83 -11.11
C ASP A 3 8.78 34.57 -10.46
N LYS A 4 8.52 33.37 -11.00
CA LYS A 4 9.17 32.13 -10.54
C LYS A 4 10.61 31.97 -11.04
N ILE A 5 10.90 32.48 -12.23
CA ILE A 5 12.28 32.50 -12.76
C ILE A 5 13.14 33.47 -11.92
N GLN A 6 12.59 34.59 -11.47
CA GLN A 6 13.27 35.51 -10.56
C GLN A 6 13.53 34.90 -9.17
N ARG A 7 12.64 34.11 -8.64
CA ARG A 7 12.86 33.41 -7.35
C ARG A 7 13.93 32.33 -7.44
N CYS A 8 14.00 31.59 -8.54
CA CYS A 8 15.09 30.64 -8.78
C CYS A 8 16.43 31.32 -8.96
N ALA A 9 16.49 32.47 -9.63
CA ALA A 9 17.71 33.27 -9.78
C ALA A 9 18.16 33.89 -8.44
N ALA A 10 17.25 34.30 -7.58
CA ALA A 10 17.54 34.81 -6.24
C ALA A 10 18.09 33.75 -5.29
N ALA A 11 17.58 32.50 -5.38
CA ALA A 11 18.08 31.37 -4.59
C ALA A 11 19.48 30.91 -5.02
N ALA A 12 19.87 31.19 -6.29
CA ALA A 12 21.20 30.89 -6.83
C ALA A 12 22.24 32.01 -6.60
N GLY A 13 21.90 33.07 -5.86
CA GLY A 13 22.84 34.15 -5.53
C GLY A 13 23.29 35.01 -6.71
N ILE A 14 22.54 35.02 -7.83
CA ILE A 14 22.85 35.82 -9.02
C ILE A 14 22.04 37.11 -8.96
N CYS A 15 22.64 38.17 -8.38
CA CYS A 15 22.12 39.54 -8.48
C CYS A 15 22.43 40.10 -9.88
N PHE A 16 21.41 40.23 -10.73
CA PHE A 16 21.47 41.08 -11.91
C PHE A 16 21.17 42.51 -11.51
N SER A 17 22.20 43.29 -11.19
CA SER A 17 22.12 44.75 -11.15
C SER A 17 22.71 45.30 -12.45
N GLY A 18 21.87 45.50 -13.42
CA GLY A 18 22.23 46.13 -14.70
C GLY A 18 21.25 47.24 -15.01
N THR A 19 21.55 48.43 -14.53
CA THR A 19 20.90 49.67 -14.95
C THR A 19 21.31 50.01 -16.38
N PHE A 20 20.37 49.99 -17.32
CA PHE A 20 20.53 50.48 -18.68
C PHE A 20 20.43 52.03 -18.59
N VAL A 21 21.58 52.72 -18.79
CA VAL A 21 21.62 54.13 -19.11
C VAL A 21 21.98 54.23 -20.60
N ALA A 22 21.06 54.77 -21.38
CA ALA A 22 21.31 55.18 -22.74
C ALA A 22 22.10 56.50 -22.73
N SER A 23 23.18 56.59 -23.44
CA SER A 23 23.79 57.86 -23.84
C SER A 23 24.34 57.75 -25.27
N ASP A 24 23.68 58.58 -26.10
CA ASP A 24 24.13 59.01 -27.38
C ASP A 24 25.47 59.77 -27.30
N ARG A 25 26.42 59.50 -28.16
CA ARG A 25 27.20 60.51 -28.94
C ARG A 25 28.30 59.86 -29.77
N ALA A 26 28.27 60.17 -31.02
CA ALA A 26 29.31 59.96 -32.01
C ALA A 26 30.54 60.83 -31.77
N ASP A 27 31.75 60.42 -32.11
CA ASP A 27 32.54 60.85 -33.26
C ASP A 27 33.97 60.27 -33.24
N PRO A 28 34.74 60.37 -34.37
CA PRO A 28 35.73 59.36 -34.78
C PRO A 28 37.19 59.81 -34.59
N GLY A 29 38.14 58.86 -34.56
CA GLY A 29 39.55 59.17 -34.47
C GLY A 29 40.46 57.99 -34.73
N PHE A 30 41.00 57.96 -35.95
CA PHE A 30 42.17 57.18 -36.49
C PHE A 30 43.40 57.26 -35.56
N ALA A 31 44.00 56.12 -35.21
CA ALA A 31 45.45 55.96 -35.15
C ALA A 31 45.85 54.50 -34.83
N LEU A 32 46.66 53.91 -35.72
CA LEU A 32 47.49 52.75 -35.39
C LEU A 32 48.71 53.21 -34.56
N PRO A 33 49.17 52.37 -33.61
CA PRO A 33 50.59 51.98 -33.66
C PRO A 33 50.81 50.52 -33.26
N VAL A 34 51.71 49.85 -33.97
CA VAL A 34 53.10 49.50 -33.65
C VAL A 34 53.34 48.52 -32.51
N ILE A 35 53.69 47.32 -32.93
CA ILE A 35 54.68 46.31 -32.48
C ILE A 35 55.14 46.36 -31.00
N GLY A 36 54.97 45.20 -30.28
CA GLY A 36 56.05 44.63 -29.51
C GLY A 36 55.82 44.48 -28.00
N ASN A 37 55.61 43.27 -27.52
CA ASN A 37 56.45 42.69 -26.47
C ASN A 37 56.06 41.20 -26.17
N PRO A 38 57.01 40.25 -26.15
CA PRO A 38 56.72 38.80 -26.00
C PRO A 38 56.43 38.35 -24.56
N GLU A 39 56.40 39.22 -23.59
CA GLU A 39 56.14 38.84 -22.17
C GLU A 39 54.63 38.75 -21.78
N ARG A 40 53.71 39.01 -22.73
CA ARG A 40 52.25 38.92 -22.44
C ARG A 40 51.60 37.60 -22.86
N GLU A 41 52.34 36.64 -23.41
CA GLU A 41 51.75 35.36 -23.80
C GLU A 41 51.62 34.34 -22.67
N ALA A 42 52.41 34.47 -21.60
CA ALA A 42 52.32 33.60 -20.41
C ALA A 42 51.08 33.90 -19.52
N ASP A 43 50.66 35.17 -19.50
CA ASP A 43 49.50 35.62 -18.67
C ASP A 43 48.13 35.27 -19.29
N ARG A 44 48.08 35.12 -20.63
CA ARG A 44 46.84 34.70 -21.32
C ARG A 44 46.51 33.21 -21.11
N ARG A 45 47.51 32.33 -20.90
CA ARG A 45 47.25 30.89 -20.64
C ARG A 45 46.74 30.67 -19.23
N GLY A 46 47.16 31.47 -18.25
CA GLY A 46 46.62 31.45 -16.86
C GLY A 46 45.18 31.95 -16.80
N ALA A 47 44.84 33.00 -17.55
CA ALA A 47 43.48 33.58 -17.58
C ALA A 47 42.46 32.66 -18.26
N VAL A 48 42.85 31.95 -19.35
CA VAL A 48 41.96 30.99 -20.05
C VAL A 48 41.73 29.73 -19.22
N MET A 49 42.72 29.26 -18.44
CA MET A 49 42.53 28.14 -17.49
C MET A 49 41.69 28.55 -16.25
N GLY A 50 41.81 29.81 -15.83
CA GLY A 50 40.98 30.35 -14.75
C GLY A 50 39.51 30.51 -15.15
N LEU A 51 39.23 31.01 -16.36
CA LEU A 51 37.90 31.10 -16.93
C LEU A 51 37.26 29.72 -17.12
N GLY A 52 38.01 28.73 -17.60
CA GLY A 52 37.50 27.36 -17.75
C GLY A 52 37.09 26.71 -16.43
N ARG A 53 37.87 26.92 -15.37
CA ARG A 53 37.52 26.45 -14.02
C ARG A 53 36.34 27.18 -13.42
N GLY A 54 36.21 28.49 -13.62
CA GLY A 54 35.08 29.29 -13.18
C GLY A 54 33.77 28.91 -13.90
N VAL A 55 33.85 28.66 -15.22
CA VAL A 55 32.70 28.22 -16.01
C VAL A 55 32.28 26.80 -15.64
N VAL A 56 33.23 25.88 -15.40
CA VAL A 56 32.90 24.51 -14.91
C VAL A 56 32.33 24.54 -13.49
N ALA A 57 32.87 25.36 -12.61
CA ALA A 57 32.29 25.53 -11.25
C ALA A 57 30.91 26.21 -11.28
N ALA A 58 30.69 27.20 -12.14
CA ALA A 58 29.38 27.83 -12.34
C ALA A 58 28.40 26.85 -13.00
N LEU A 59 28.82 26.00 -13.95
CA LEU A 59 27.98 24.91 -14.49
C LEU A 59 27.65 23.86 -13.42
N LEU A 60 28.58 23.51 -12.54
CA LEU A 60 28.34 22.57 -11.44
C LEU A 60 27.38 23.15 -10.36
N VAL A 61 27.40 24.45 -10.11
CA VAL A 61 26.47 25.13 -9.17
C VAL A 61 25.08 25.31 -9.82
N THR A 62 24.99 25.44 -11.15
CA THR A 62 23.69 25.49 -11.85
C THR A 62 23.05 24.10 -12.01
N LEU A 63 23.81 23.01 -11.80
CA LEU A 63 23.32 21.64 -11.76
C LEU A 63 22.56 21.29 -10.46
N ALA A 64 22.59 22.16 -9.43
CA ALA A 64 21.64 22.15 -8.33
C ALA A 64 20.27 22.70 -8.80
N GLY A 65 19.74 22.15 -9.90
CA GLY A 65 18.55 22.61 -10.59
C GLY A 65 17.32 22.61 -9.67
N CYS A 66 16.52 23.67 -9.76
CA CYS A 66 15.24 23.77 -9.08
C CYS A 66 14.32 22.62 -9.49
N ALA A 67 13.88 21.79 -8.57
CA ALA A 67 12.80 20.86 -8.82
C ALA A 67 11.49 21.65 -9.00
N ILE A 68 10.86 21.51 -10.16
CA ILE A 68 9.61 22.21 -10.48
C ILE A 68 8.43 21.41 -9.90
N GLY A 69 7.36 22.10 -9.52
CA GLY A 69 6.12 21.52 -8.99
C GLY A 69 5.89 21.87 -7.53
N PRO A 70 4.77 21.46 -6.96
CA PRO A 70 4.47 21.64 -5.55
C PRO A 70 5.25 20.66 -4.69
N ASP A 71 5.67 21.10 -3.50
CA ASP A 71 6.15 20.20 -2.46
C ASP A 71 4.95 19.72 -1.64
N PHE A 72 4.92 18.43 -1.32
CA PHE A 72 3.83 17.87 -0.55
C PHE A 72 3.84 18.36 0.89
N ALA A 73 2.69 18.86 1.34
CA ALA A 73 2.42 19.14 2.75
C ALA A 73 1.21 18.31 3.19
N PRO A 74 1.31 17.57 4.31
CA PRO A 74 0.17 16.82 4.82
C PRO A 74 -1.02 17.75 5.07
N PRO A 75 -2.22 17.43 4.53
CA PRO A 75 -3.39 18.24 4.77
C PRO A 75 -3.84 18.09 6.23
N PRO A 76 -4.44 19.15 6.81
CA PRO A 76 -5.06 19.05 8.12
C PRO A 76 -6.18 17.99 8.07
N ALA A 77 -6.18 17.06 9.03
CA ALA A 77 -7.21 16.06 9.15
C ALA A 77 -8.19 16.45 10.28
N PRO A 78 -9.50 16.34 10.07
CA PRO A 78 -10.49 16.61 11.10
C PRO A 78 -10.46 15.49 12.15
N THR A 79 -9.87 15.74 13.31
CA THR A 79 -9.81 14.80 14.42
C THR A 79 -10.57 15.33 15.63
N ALA A 80 -11.36 14.47 16.28
CA ALA A 80 -11.98 14.78 17.55
C ALA A 80 -10.89 14.88 18.65
N SER A 81 -11.15 15.68 19.68
CA SER A 81 -10.23 15.82 20.82
C SER A 81 -10.29 14.63 21.78
N SER A 82 -11.41 13.91 21.81
CA SER A 82 -11.63 12.73 22.65
C SER A 82 -12.72 11.85 22.07
N TRP A 83 -12.75 10.57 22.47
CA TRP A 83 -13.82 9.64 22.12
C TRP A 83 -15.13 10.02 22.83
N LEU A 84 -16.29 9.68 22.26
CA LEU A 84 -17.60 9.96 22.85
C LEU A 84 -17.76 9.31 24.24
N GLU A 85 -17.29 8.07 24.37
CA GLU A 85 -17.39 7.26 25.60
C GLU A 85 -16.19 7.40 26.55
N TRP A 86 -15.36 8.46 26.43
CA TRP A 86 -14.12 8.63 27.19
C TRP A 86 -14.29 8.63 28.73
N ARG A 87 -15.49 8.96 29.22
CA ARG A 87 -15.83 8.94 30.66
C ARG A 87 -16.14 7.55 31.20
N ASN A 88 -16.26 6.53 30.35
CA ASN A 88 -16.60 5.19 30.79
C ASN A 88 -15.44 4.56 31.57
N LYS A 89 -15.72 4.06 32.78
CA LYS A 89 -14.71 3.45 33.67
C LYS A 89 -14.03 2.21 33.10
N SER A 90 -14.58 1.62 32.06
CA SER A 90 -14.02 0.46 31.36
C SER A 90 -13.00 0.86 30.30
N LEU A 91 -12.92 2.15 29.94
CA LEU A 91 -11.93 2.69 29.03
C LEU A 91 -10.83 3.41 29.81
N GLN A 92 -9.60 3.21 29.39
CA GLN A 92 -8.42 3.91 29.90
C GLN A 92 -7.73 4.60 28.74
N THR A 93 -7.37 5.86 28.91
CA THR A 93 -6.52 6.58 27.95
C THR A 93 -5.06 6.44 28.38
N GLY A 94 -4.20 5.95 27.49
CA GLY A 94 -2.78 5.79 27.78
C GLY A 94 -2.03 5.27 26.54
N PRO A 95 -0.69 5.38 26.52
CA PRO A 95 0.10 4.73 25.51
C PRO A 95 0.05 3.21 25.76
N GLU A 96 -0.34 2.45 24.77
CA GLU A 96 -0.31 0.99 24.79
C GLU A 96 0.32 0.48 23.49
N GLU A 97 1.15 -0.55 23.64
CA GLU A 97 1.62 -1.31 22.50
C GLU A 97 0.54 -2.28 22.07
N TYR A 98 -0.10 -2.00 20.93
CA TYR A 98 -1.10 -2.90 20.34
C TYR A 98 -0.46 -4.00 19.47
N ARG A 99 0.83 -4.28 19.65
CA ARG A 99 1.58 -5.25 18.85
C ARG A 99 0.95 -6.64 18.88
N ASP A 100 0.71 -7.16 20.09
CA ASP A 100 0.19 -8.51 20.34
C ASP A 100 -1.19 -8.44 21.01
N TRP A 101 -2.07 -7.56 20.53
CA TRP A 101 -3.35 -7.24 21.15
C TRP A 101 -4.25 -8.46 21.41
N TRP A 102 -4.17 -9.53 20.60
CA TRP A 102 -4.99 -10.73 20.76
C TRP A 102 -4.66 -11.52 22.04
N ARG A 103 -3.48 -11.33 22.61
CA ARG A 103 -3.09 -11.98 23.89
C ARG A 103 -3.95 -11.54 25.07
N VAL A 104 -4.69 -10.44 24.97
CA VAL A 104 -5.65 -9.99 26.00
C VAL A 104 -6.76 -11.00 26.24
N PHE A 105 -7.02 -11.91 25.29
CA PHE A 105 -7.99 -12.98 25.42
C PHE A 105 -7.47 -14.20 26.20
N HIS A 106 -6.16 -14.29 26.45
CA HIS A 106 -5.51 -15.41 27.13
C HIS A 106 -5.84 -16.77 26.51
N ASP A 107 -6.00 -16.84 25.20
CA ASP A 107 -6.34 -18.04 24.45
C ASP A 107 -5.18 -18.51 23.57
N PRO A 108 -4.46 -19.59 23.99
CA PRO A 108 -3.29 -20.09 23.26
C PRO A 108 -3.61 -20.65 21.86
N ILE A 109 -4.89 -20.98 21.61
CA ILE A 109 -5.33 -21.41 20.28
C ILE A 109 -5.37 -20.20 19.36
N LEU A 110 -5.94 -19.08 19.81
CA LEU A 110 -5.96 -17.84 19.05
C LEU A 110 -4.53 -17.38 18.73
N ASP A 111 -3.60 -17.42 19.71
CA ASP A 111 -2.19 -17.11 19.49
C ASP A 111 -1.60 -17.95 18.35
N ARG A 112 -1.85 -19.27 18.39
CA ARG A 112 -1.35 -20.20 17.38
C ARG A 112 -1.96 -19.99 16.00
N LEU A 113 -3.26 -19.71 15.93
CA LEU A 113 -3.95 -19.42 14.65
C LEU A 113 -3.37 -18.17 13.99
N ILE A 114 -3.08 -17.14 14.77
CA ILE A 114 -2.47 -15.89 14.29
C ILE A 114 -1.06 -16.14 13.76
N GLU A 115 -0.22 -16.90 14.47
CA GLU A 115 1.12 -17.26 13.98
C GLU A 115 1.07 -18.00 12.64
N ILE A 116 0.16 -18.97 12.51
CA ILE A 116 -0.01 -19.74 11.26
C ILE A 116 -0.51 -18.81 10.15
N ALA A 117 -1.51 -17.98 10.40
CA ALA A 117 -2.05 -17.04 9.43
C ALA A 117 -0.95 -16.08 8.93
N TYR A 118 -0.19 -15.48 9.83
CA TYR A 118 0.91 -14.59 9.48
C TYR A 118 1.95 -15.25 8.58
N SER A 119 2.28 -16.52 8.84
CA SER A 119 3.31 -17.24 8.10
C SER A 119 2.87 -17.82 6.75
N GLN A 120 1.56 -18.10 6.56
CA GLN A 120 1.08 -18.90 5.43
C GLN A 120 -0.02 -18.22 4.59
N ASN A 121 -0.59 -17.08 5.04
CA ASN A 121 -1.68 -16.44 4.32
C ASN A 121 -1.25 -15.94 2.95
N LEU A 122 -1.96 -16.38 1.90
CA LEU A 122 -1.63 -16.05 0.50
C LEU A 122 -1.96 -14.59 0.14
N THR A 123 -2.97 -14.00 0.78
CA THR A 123 -3.32 -12.59 0.55
C THR A 123 -2.21 -11.68 1.09
N LEU A 124 -1.68 -11.99 2.29
CA LEU A 124 -0.55 -11.28 2.87
C LEU A 124 0.72 -11.46 2.02
N LEU A 125 0.99 -12.68 1.55
CA LEU A 125 2.10 -12.96 0.65
C LEU A 125 1.98 -12.17 -0.66
N SER A 126 0.78 -12.09 -1.25
CA SER A 126 0.51 -11.27 -2.43
C SER A 126 0.77 -9.78 -2.16
N ALA A 127 0.37 -9.27 -1.00
CA ALA A 127 0.69 -7.89 -0.60
C ALA A 127 2.21 -7.69 -0.48
N GLY A 128 2.94 -8.65 0.08
CA GLY A 128 4.39 -8.63 0.18
C GLY A 128 5.09 -8.60 -1.18
N THR A 129 4.60 -9.36 -2.16
CA THR A 129 5.14 -9.28 -3.53
C THR A 129 4.89 -7.93 -4.20
N LYS A 130 3.78 -7.23 -3.89
CA LYS A 130 3.54 -5.85 -4.37
C LYS A 130 4.54 -4.85 -3.79
N VAL A 131 4.99 -5.06 -2.55
CA VAL A 131 6.07 -4.24 -1.97
C VAL A 131 7.37 -4.41 -2.76
N LEU A 132 7.73 -5.65 -3.14
CA LEU A 132 8.90 -5.90 -3.99
C LEU A 132 8.75 -5.31 -5.39
N GLN A 133 7.56 -5.36 -5.99
CA GLN A 133 7.27 -4.70 -7.27
C GLN A 133 7.48 -3.18 -7.18
N ALA A 134 6.93 -2.55 -6.13
CA ALA A 134 7.10 -1.11 -5.93
C ALA A 134 8.58 -0.73 -5.70
N ARG A 135 9.34 -1.56 -4.97
CA ARG A 135 10.78 -1.37 -4.79
C ARG A 135 11.54 -1.47 -6.11
N ALA A 136 11.21 -2.44 -6.95
CA ALA A 136 11.81 -2.55 -8.29
C ALA A 136 11.44 -1.34 -9.17
N THR A 137 10.21 -0.83 -9.09
CA THR A 137 9.78 0.40 -9.78
C THR A 137 10.58 1.61 -9.31
N LEU A 138 10.87 1.73 -8.01
CA LEU A 138 11.77 2.76 -7.49
C LEU A 138 13.16 2.63 -8.08
N GLY A 139 13.71 1.41 -8.19
CA GLY A 139 15.00 1.15 -8.85
C GLY A 139 15.01 1.60 -10.32
N ILE A 140 13.91 1.38 -11.06
CA ILE A 140 13.74 1.87 -12.44
C ILE A 140 13.79 3.41 -12.46
N ALA A 141 13.03 4.08 -11.60
CA ALA A 141 13.00 5.55 -11.54
C ALA A 141 14.37 6.15 -11.17
N VAL A 142 15.10 5.51 -10.24
CA VAL A 142 16.49 5.89 -9.92
C VAL A 142 17.41 5.70 -11.11
N GLY A 143 17.24 4.63 -11.89
CA GLY A 143 17.99 4.39 -13.12
C GLY A 143 17.83 5.49 -14.17
N GLU A 144 16.66 6.15 -14.24
CA GLU A 144 16.38 7.26 -15.14
C GLU A 144 17.16 8.54 -14.84
N LEU A 145 17.80 8.67 -13.67
CA LEU A 145 18.72 9.78 -13.35
C LEU A 145 20.03 9.70 -14.12
N PHE A 146 20.42 8.51 -14.56
CA PHE A 146 21.65 8.23 -15.30
C PHE A 146 21.39 8.27 -16.81
N PRO A 147 22.42 8.20 -17.67
CA PRO A 147 22.21 8.18 -19.12
C PRO A 147 21.17 7.13 -19.52
N GLN A 148 20.02 7.58 -20.05
CA GLN A 148 18.85 6.72 -20.29
C GLN A 148 19.02 5.77 -21.46
N GLN A 149 19.90 6.12 -22.42
CA GLN A 149 20.18 5.29 -23.57
C GLN A 149 21.67 5.03 -23.70
N GLN A 150 22.03 3.76 -23.75
CA GLN A 150 23.39 3.28 -24.04
C GLN A 150 23.23 2.06 -24.94
N ILE A 151 23.43 2.26 -26.23
CA ILE A 151 23.11 1.27 -27.25
C ILE A 151 24.35 0.94 -28.04
N ALA A 152 24.72 -0.33 -28.14
CA ALA A 152 25.65 -0.84 -29.15
C ALA A 152 24.82 -1.32 -30.34
N ALA A 153 25.08 -0.76 -31.52
CA ALA A 153 24.33 -1.09 -32.73
C ALA A 153 25.29 -1.36 -33.90
N GLY A 154 24.89 -2.33 -34.70
CA GLY A 154 25.58 -2.62 -35.96
C GLY A 154 24.56 -2.92 -37.05
N ALA A 155 24.82 -2.44 -38.24
CA ALA A 155 23.98 -2.71 -39.39
C ALA A 155 24.85 -2.84 -40.66
N ILE A 156 24.49 -3.79 -41.52
CA ILE A 156 24.98 -3.89 -42.89
C ILE A 156 23.77 -3.80 -43.79
N THR A 157 23.74 -2.75 -44.63
CA THR A 157 22.62 -2.48 -45.53
C THR A 157 23.08 -2.49 -46.98
N TYR A 158 22.29 -3.12 -47.83
CA TYR A 158 22.40 -2.99 -49.25
C TYR A 158 21.44 -1.90 -49.74
N ASN A 159 21.97 -0.91 -50.45
CA ASN A 159 21.22 0.25 -50.91
C ASN A 159 21.18 0.26 -52.42
N LEU A 160 19.97 0.39 -52.97
CA LEU A 160 19.78 0.70 -54.40
C LEU A 160 19.44 2.19 -54.51
N ARG A 161 20.24 2.94 -55.21
CA ARG A 161 20.06 4.37 -55.40
C ARG A 161 19.25 4.65 -56.65
N SER A 162 18.27 5.52 -56.56
CA SER A 162 17.55 6.01 -57.74
C SER A 162 18.46 6.95 -58.55
N LEU A 163 18.61 6.66 -59.82
CA LEU A 163 19.39 7.50 -60.75
C LEU A 163 18.61 8.77 -61.18
N SER A 164 17.32 8.87 -60.86
CA SER A 164 16.50 10.06 -61.13
C SER A 164 16.60 11.13 -60.04
N ASP A 165 17.35 10.89 -58.93
CA ASP A 165 17.58 11.88 -57.89
C ASP A 165 18.70 12.85 -58.32
N SER A 166 18.30 14.09 -58.60
CA SER A 166 19.21 15.14 -59.11
C SER A 166 20.29 15.57 -58.11
N SER A 167 20.21 15.18 -56.83
CA SER A 167 21.24 15.43 -55.80
C SER A 167 22.56 14.65 -56.08
N VAL A 168 22.54 13.70 -57.02
CA VAL A 168 23.65 12.79 -57.33
C VAL A 168 24.59 13.35 -58.41
N VAL A 169 24.17 14.34 -59.17
CA VAL A 169 24.92 14.85 -60.34
C VAL A 169 26.24 15.57 -59.95
N SER A 170 26.43 15.93 -58.69
CA SER A 170 27.64 16.61 -58.18
C SER A 170 28.78 15.67 -57.79
N VAL A 171 28.56 14.36 -57.69
CA VAL A 171 29.60 13.39 -57.32
C VAL A 171 29.96 12.61 -58.56
N GLY A 172 31.06 12.93 -59.15
CA GLY A 172 31.58 12.42 -60.43
C GLY A 172 31.14 11.01 -60.83
N SER A 173 31.27 10.71 -62.12
CA SER A 173 30.68 9.54 -62.81
C SER A 173 31.10 8.12 -62.36
N THR A 174 31.68 7.97 -61.18
CA THR A 174 32.16 6.69 -60.62
C THR A 174 31.30 6.11 -59.46
N ALA A 175 30.22 6.79 -59.05
CA ALA A 175 29.39 6.29 -57.97
C ALA A 175 28.52 5.12 -58.45
N SER A 176 28.59 3.98 -57.79
CA SER A 176 27.74 2.80 -58.07
C SER A 176 26.28 3.08 -57.71
N ALA A 177 25.35 2.68 -58.59
CA ALA A 177 23.93 2.74 -58.30
C ALA A 177 23.54 1.86 -57.07
N ASN A 178 24.28 0.78 -56.87
CA ASN A 178 24.12 -0.17 -55.79
C ASN A 178 25.35 -0.16 -54.90
N TYR A 179 25.17 -0.10 -53.60
CA TYR A 179 26.30 -0.11 -52.67
C TYR A 179 25.91 -0.74 -51.33
N TRP A 180 26.93 -1.30 -50.67
CA TRP A 180 26.82 -1.76 -49.30
C TRP A 180 27.26 -0.64 -48.36
N ARG A 181 26.55 -0.51 -47.25
CA ARG A 181 26.94 0.36 -46.15
C ARG A 181 26.98 -0.46 -44.86
N GLY A 182 28.10 -0.39 -44.16
CA GLY A 182 28.31 -0.95 -42.84
C GLY A 182 28.36 0.16 -41.80
N LEU A 183 27.74 -0.07 -40.67
CA LEU A 183 27.78 0.77 -39.47
C LEU A 183 27.98 -0.14 -38.26
N LEU A 184 28.90 0.20 -37.36
CA LEU A 184 29.11 -0.45 -36.08
C LEU A 184 29.54 0.62 -35.08
N GLY A 185 28.83 0.70 -33.93
CA GLY A 185 29.18 1.69 -32.93
C GLY A 185 28.35 1.63 -31.68
N VAL A 186 28.67 2.53 -30.78
CA VAL A 186 27.92 2.78 -29.56
C VAL A 186 27.36 4.20 -29.59
N GLN A 187 26.16 4.36 -29.07
CA GLN A 187 25.54 5.66 -28.87
C GLN A 187 25.07 5.78 -27.41
N ALA A 188 25.17 6.97 -26.87
CA ALA A 188 24.66 7.32 -25.58
C ALA A 188 23.82 8.60 -25.69
N ALA A 189 22.69 8.61 -25.00
CA ALA A 189 21.86 9.80 -24.83
C ALA A 189 21.51 9.96 -23.36
N TRP A 190 21.71 11.16 -22.85
CA TRP A 190 21.44 11.52 -21.48
C TRP A 190 20.65 12.82 -21.43
N GLU A 191 19.35 12.72 -21.05
CA GLU A 191 18.55 13.89 -20.70
C GLU A 191 18.93 14.34 -19.30
N LEU A 192 19.44 15.56 -19.20
CA LEU A 192 19.87 16.15 -17.94
C LEU A 192 18.65 16.61 -17.14
N ASP A 193 18.61 16.26 -15.86
CA ASP A 193 17.49 16.61 -14.98
C ASP A 193 17.52 18.07 -14.53
N PHE A 194 17.52 18.99 -15.49
CA PHE A 194 17.60 20.42 -15.23
C PHE A 194 16.38 20.95 -14.47
N TRP A 195 15.20 20.46 -14.83
CA TRP A 195 13.91 20.89 -14.27
C TRP A 195 13.40 19.98 -13.13
N GLY A 196 14.16 18.96 -12.76
CA GLY A 196 13.79 18.04 -11.71
C GLY A 196 12.75 16.99 -12.12
N LYS A 197 12.55 16.73 -13.42
CA LYS A 197 11.62 15.72 -13.94
C LYS A 197 11.89 14.34 -13.35
N PHE A 198 13.14 13.88 -13.47
CA PHE A 198 13.53 12.55 -12.99
C PHE A 198 13.61 12.48 -11.47
N ARG A 199 14.09 13.55 -10.80
CA ARG A 199 14.07 13.64 -9.32
C ARG A 199 12.64 13.56 -8.78
N ARG A 200 11.67 14.25 -9.40
CA ARG A 200 10.24 14.14 -9.05
C ARG A 200 9.69 12.76 -9.38
N GLY A 201 10.17 12.10 -10.43
CA GLY A 201 9.87 10.70 -10.76
C GLY A 201 10.33 9.75 -9.65
N VAL A 202 11.54 9.93 -9.13
CA VAL A 202 12.07 9.17 -7.97
C VAL A 202 11.23 9.43 -6.73
N GLU A 203 10.90 10.69 -6.41
CA GLU A 203 10.04 11.06 -5.28
C GLU A 203 8.65 10.41 -5.39
N THR A 204 8.06 10.38 -6.60
CA THR A 204 6.82 9.67 -6.88
C THR A 204 6.94 8.18 -6.57
N ALA A 205 7.99 7.53 -7.08
CA ALA A 205 8.21 6.10 -6.92
C ALA A 205 8.55 5.72 -5.47
N ASP A 206 9.33 6.55 -4.75
CA ASP A 206 9.66 6.33 -3.34
C ASP A 206 8.42 6.45 -2.45
N SER A 207 7.59 7.49 -2.66
CA SER A 207 6.33 7.65 -1.95
C SER A 207 5.35 6.49 -2.24
N ALA A 208 5.29 6.02 -3.49
CA ALA A 208 4.50 4.85 -3.86
C ALA A 208 5.03 3.55 -3.24
N TYR A 209 6.35 3.40 -3.12
CA TYR A 209 6.97 2.27 -2.42
C TYR A 209 6.61 2.28 -0.94
N LEU A 210 6.74 3.41 -0.25
CA LEU A 210 6.33 3.55 1.15
C LEU A 210 4.82 3.32 1.34
N ALA A 211 3.98 3.78 0.40
CA ALA A 211 2.54 3.51 0.41
C ALA A 211 2.24 2.01 0.26
N SER A 212 3.05 1.27 -0.50
CA SER A 212 2.90 -0.18 -0.65
C SER A 212 3.22 -0.92 0.65
N ILE A 213 4.21 -0.46 1.43
CA ILE A 213 4.54 -1.00 2.76
C ILE A 213 3.38 -0.75 3.72
N ALA A 214 2.86 0.48 3.76
CA ALA A 214 1.71 0.79 4.61
C ALA A 214 0.46 -0.02 4.20
N THR A 215 0.27 -0.29 2.90
CA THR A 215 -0.80 -1.17 2.41
C THR A 215 -0.60 -2.63 2.86
N TYR A 216 0.63 -3.13 2.87
CA TYR A 216 0.94 -4.45 3.43
C TYR A 216 0.59 -4.52 4.92
N ASP A 217 0.96 -3.50 5.69
CA ASP A 217 0.67 -3.42 7.11
C ASP A 217 -0.85 -3.37 7.38
N ASP A 218 -1.63 -2.69 6.52
CA ASP A 218 -3.10 -2.67 6.61
C ASP A 218 -3.73 -4.05 6.30
N VAL A 219 -3.21 -4.76 5.30
CA VAL A 219 -3.61 -6.15 5.02
C VAL A 219 -3.31 -7.05 6.21
N LEU A 220 -2.19 -6.84 6.90
CA LEU A 220 -1.82 -7.59 8.09
C LEU A 220 -2.79 -7.31 9.26
N VAL A 221 -3.09 -6.04 9.57
CA VAL A 221 -4.09 -5.66 10.59
C VAL A 221 -5.44 -6.32 10.30
N THR A 222 -5.85 -6.30 9.04
CA THR A 222 -7.10 -6.93 8.59
C THR A 222 -7.06 -8.44 8.78
N LEU A 223 -5.99 -9.11 8.37
CA LEU A 223 -5.82 -10.56 8.52
C LEU A 223 -5.92 -11.00 9.98
N LEU A 224 -5.19 -10.34 10.90
CA LEU A 224 -5.19 -10.68 12.32
C LEU A 224 -6.60 -10.55 12.93
N SER A 225 -7.31 -9.47 12.55
CA SER A 225 -8.67 -9.21 13.03
C SER A 225 -9.68 -10.20 12.47
N ASP A 226 -9.55 -10.58 11.20
CA ASP A 226 -10.44 -11.54 10.55
C ASP A 226 -10.23 -12.95 11.13
N VAL A 227 -8.99 -13.36 11.43
CA VAL A 227 -8.68 -14.63 12.12
C VAL A 227 -9.34 -14.65 13.51
N ALA A 228 -9.16 -13.60 14.30
CA ALA A 228 -9.73 -13.51 15.65
C ALA A 228 -11.26 -13.51 15.62
N SER A 229 -11.87 -12.70 14.76
CA SER A 229 -13.34 -12.61 14.65
C SER A 229 -13.95 -13.92 14.14
N THR A 230 -13.34 -14.56 13.17
CA THR A 230 -13.80 -15.86 12.65
C THR A 230 -13.68 -16.95 13.71
N TYR A 231 -12.59 -16.99 14.48
CA TYR A 231 -12.41 -17.92 15.58
C TYR A 231 -13.46 -17.72 16.67
N ILE A 232 -13.70 -16.47 17.10
CA ILE A 232 -14.74 -16.14 18.08
C ILE A 232 -16.13 -16.54 17.56
N GLY A 233 -16.40 -16.31 16.27
CA GLY A 233 -17.65 -16.73 15.61
C GLY A 233 -17.84 -18.25 15.64
N ILE A 234 -16.79 -19.03 15.38
CA ILE A 234 -16.80 -20.49 15.49
C ILE A 234 -17.17 -20.92 16.92
N ARG A 235 -16.50 -20.35 17.94
CA ARG A 235 -16.78 -20.65 19.35
C ARG A 235 -18.21 -20.29 19.76
N THR A 236 -18.70 -19.15 19.26
CA THR A 236 -20.10 -18.73 19.50
C THR A 236 -21.08 -19.74 18.89
N THR A 237 -20.86 -20.19 17.66
CA THR A 237 -21.71 -21.17 16.99
C THR A 237 -21.64 -22.53 17.69
N GLU A 238 -20.48 -22.99 18.14
CA GLU A 238 -20.33 -24.21 18.95
C GLU A 238 -21.15 -24.12 20.25
N ARG A 239 -21.13 -22.95 20.90
CA ARG A 239 -21.95 -22.70 22.10
C ARG A 239 -23.44 -22.78 21.80
N GLN A 240 -23.90 -22.20 20.69
CA GLN A 240 -25.29 -22.26 20.26
C GLN A 240 -25.71 -23.71 19.95
N ILE A 241 -24.86 -24.52 19.30
CA ILE A 241 -25.13 -25.95 19.08
C ILE A 241 -25.24 -26.69 20.41
N ALA A 242 -24.39 -26.40 21.39
CA ALA A 242 -24.46 -27.02 22.72
C ALA A 242 -25.75 -26.66 23.43
N ILE A 243 -26.20 -25.41 23.37
CA ILE A 243 -27.48 -24.93 23.89
C ILE A 243 -28.64 -25.65 23.20
N ALA A 244 -28.66 -25.71 21.86
CA ALA A 244 -29.72 -26.38 21.12
C ALA A 244 -29.81 -27.86 21.50
N ARG A 245 -28.71 -28.58 21.63
CA ARG A 245 -28.66 -29.98 22.06
C ARG A 245 -29.17 -30.18 23.49
N ALA A 246 -28.81 -29.30 24.42
CA ALA A 246 -29.32 -29.34 25.79
C ALA A 246 -30.84 -29.11 25.83
N ASN A 247 -31.33 -28.18 25.01
CA ASN A 247 -32.79 -27.96 24.88
C ASN A 247 -33.51 -29.18 24.31
N ILE A 248 -32.97 -29.83 23.25
CA ILE A 248 -33.52 -31.06 22.67
C ILE A 248 -33.68 -32.14 23.76
N VAL A 249 -32.68 -32.32 24.63
CA VAL A 249 -32.76 -33.29 25.75
C VAL A 249 -33.89 -32.93 26.69
N ARG A 250 -34.05 -31.67 27.10
CA ARG A 250 -35.16 -31.19 27.96
C ARG A 250 -36.52 -31.40 27.28
N GLN A 251 -36.64 -31.01 26.02
CA GLN A 251 -37.87 -31.11 25.22
C GLN A 251 -38.33 -32.56 25.02
N ARG A 252 -37.40 -33.49 24.81
CA ARG A 252 -37.72 -34.94 24.75
C ARG A 252 -38.34 -35.41 26.08
N GLY A 253 -37.86 -34.93 27.22
CA GLY A 253 -38.48 -35.18 28.52
C GLY A 253 -39.90 -34.65 28.60
N ILE A 254 -40.13 -33.42 28.11
CA ILE A 254 -41.47 -32.79 28.09
C ILE A 254 -42.43 -33.57 27.16
N VAL A 255 -41.99 -33.98 25.97
CA VAL A 255 -42.79 -34.85 25.08
C VAL A 255 -43.17 -36.15 25.76
N THR A 256 -42.26 -36.76 26.52
CA THR A 256 -42.54 -37.97 27.29
C THR A 256 -43.64 -37.73 28.32
N ILE A 257 -43.54 -36.65 29.12
CA ILE A 257 -44.54 -36.27 30.10
C ILE A 257 -45.92 -36.05 29.44
N ALA A 258 -45.96 -35.30 28.31
CA ALA A 258 -47.21 -35.05 27.57
C ALA A 258 -47.85 -36.35 27.06
N ARG A 259 -47.05 -37.27 26.50
CA ARG A 259 -47.53 -38.59 26.02
C ARG A 259 -48.07 -39.47 27.17
N ASP A 260 -47.42 -39.50 28.32
CA ASP A 260 -47.82 -40.31 29.45
C ASP A 260 -49.11 -39.77 30.08
N LYS A 261 -49.26 -38.44 30.19
CA LYS A 261 -50.49 -37.80 30.60
C LYS A 261 -51.65 -38.04 29.63
N TYR A 262 -51.41 -38.02 28.33
CA TYR A 262 -52.40 -38.36 27.32
C TYR A 262 -52.86 -39.81 27.45
N LYS A 263 -51.96 -40.77 27.61
CA LYS A 263 -52.29 -42.18 27.86
C LYS A 263 -53.10 -42.35 29.14
N GLY A 264 -52.83 -41.58 30.18
CA GLY A 264 -53.58 -41.56 31.44
C GLY A 264 -54.88 -40.75 31.36
N GLY A 265 -55.26 -40.18 30.23
CA GLY A 265 -56.48 -39.39 30.05
C GLY A 265 -56.42 -38.00 30.70
N ALA A 266 -55.27 -37.53 31.16
CA ALA A 266 -55.06 -36.26 31.85
C ALA A 266 -54.52 -35.12 30.95
N ALA A 267 -54.31 -35.38 29.63
CA ALA A 267 -53.89 -34.39 28.62
C ALA A 267 -54.55 -34.69 27.28
N THR A 268 -54.53 -33.75 26.37
CA THR A 268 -55.07 -33.87 25.01
C THR A 268 -54.00 -34.31 24.00
N LEU A 269 -54.42 -34.88 22.88
CA LEU A 269 -53.51 -35.16 21.77
C LEU A 269 -52.89 -33.89 21.20
N LEU A 270 -53.56 -32.75 21.33
CA LEU A 270 -53.04 -31.42 20.96
C LEU A 270 -51.75 -31.10 21.73
N ASP A 271 -51.70 -31.36 23.04
CA ASP A 271 -50.54 -31.12 23.88
C ASP A 271 -49.33 -31.92 23.40
N VAL A 272 -49.55 -33.18 22.99
CA VAL A 272 -48.50 -34.05 22.43
C VAL A 272 -47.97 -33.50 21.14
N TYR A 273 -48.86 -33.12 20.20
CA TYR A 273 -48.41 -32.56 18.91
C TYR A 273 -47.72 -31.19 19.05
N GLN A 274 -48.13 -30.35 19.98
CA GLN A 274 -47.45 -29.10 20.28
C GLN A 274 -46.03 -29.35 20.83
N ALA A 275 -45.88 -30.32 21.74
CA ALA A 275 -44.59 -30.71 22.27
C ALA A 275 -43.65 -31.25 21.17
N GLU A 276 -44.16 -32.13 20.29
CA GLU A 276 -43.42 -32.68 19.16
C GLU A 276 -43.05 -31.62 18.15
N ASN A 277 -43.92 -30.64 17.87
CA ASN A 277 -43.63 -29.54 16.98
C ASN A 277 -42.44 -28.68 17.47
N VAL A 278 -42.44 -28.31 18.76
CA VAL A 278 -41.31 -27.52 19.32
C VAL A 278 -40.03 -28.32 19.35
N LEU A 279 -40.08 -29.60 19.70
CA LEU A 279 -38.91 -30.49 19.61
C LEU A 279 -38.37 -30.54 18.16
N GLY A 280 -39.22 -30.79 17.18
CA GLY A 280 -38.82 -30.85 15.75
C GLY A 280 -38.22 -29.52 15.27
N ALA A 281 -38.81 -28.38 15.65
CA ALA A 281 -38.27 -27.06 15.32
C ALA A 281 -36.88 -26.84 15.95
N THR A 282 -36.64 -27.25 17.19
CA THR A 282 -35.33 -27.15 17.82
C THR A 282 -34.34 -28.14 17.23
N GLU A 283 -34.75 -29.37 16.90
CA GLU A 283 -33.89 -30.34 16.21
C GLU A 283 -33.45 -29.81 14.84
N ALA A 284 -34.30 -29.08 14.10
CA ALA A 284 -33.97 -28.45 12.83
C ALA A 284 -32.94 -27.32 12.92
N THR A 285 -32.79 -26.67 14.08
CA THR A 285 -31.75 -25.63 14.25
C THR A 285 -30.32 -26.21 14.30
N VAL A 286 -30.15 -27.46 14.77
CA VAL A 286 -28.82 -28.07 14.88
C VAL A 286 -28.13 -28.27 13.50
N PRO A 287 -28.75 -28.81 12.46
CA PRO A 287 -28.20 -28.85 11.11
C PRO A 287 -27.88 -27.46 10.58
N GLN A 288 -28.75 -26.45 10.78
CA GLN A 288 -28.54 -25.07 10.37
C GLN A 288 -27.28 -24.48 11.01
N LEU A 289 -27.14 -24.57 12.33
CA LEU A 289 -25.95 -24.10 13.04
C LEU A 289 -24.69 -24.91 12.65
N THR A 290 -24.84 -26.20 12.33
CA THR A 290 -23.72 -27.02 11.82
C THR A 290 -23.22 -26.55 10.46
N ILE A 291 -24.12 -26.08 9.57
CA ILE A 291 -23.74 -25.46 8.30
C ILE A 291 -22.94 -24.18 8.58
N GLN A 292 -23.41 -23.29 9.45
CA GLN A 292 -22.70 -22.06 9.83
C GLN A 292 -21.32 -22.37 10.43
N LEU A 293 -21.23 -23.39 11.30
CA LEU A 293 -19.95 -23.83 11.86
C LEU A 293 -18.99 -24.27 10.77
N ARG A 294 -19.46 -25.10 9.81
CA ARG A 294 -18.62 -25.52 8.67
C ARG A 294 -18.15 -24.36 7.82
N GLN A 295 -19.03 -23.42 7.49
CA GLN A 295 -18.69 -22.20 6.77
C GLN A 295 -17.64 -21.36 7.50
N GLY A 296 -17.77 -21.21 8.82
CA GLY A 296 -16.77 -20.54 9.64
C GLY A 296 -15.41 -21.27 9.64
N LEU A 297 -15.42 -22.60 9.72
CA LEU A 297 -14.21 -23.41 9.63
C LEU A 297 -13.56 -23.31 8.25
N ASP A 298 -14.33 -23.23 7.16
CA ASP A 298 -13.82 -23.07 5.80
C ASP A 298 -13.21 -21.68 5.61
N ALA A 299 -13.86 -20.64 6.12
CA ALA A 299 -13.31 -19.29 6.14
C ALA A 299 -11.98 -19.21 6.92
N LEU A 300 -11.92 -19.87 8.08
CA LEU A 300 -10.67 -19.95 8.86
C LEU A 300 -9.55 -20.65 8.09
N ARG A 301 -9.84 -21.74 7.35
CA ARG A 301 -8.83 -22.41 6.51
C ARG A 301 -8.23 -21.49 5.45
N VAL A 302 -9.07 -20.70 4.79
CA VAL A 302 -8.60 -19.71 3.80
C VAL A 302 -7.68 -18.67 4.45
N LEU A 303 -8.07 -18.16 5.65
CA LEU A 303 -7.23 -17.22 6.40
C LEU A 303 -5.89 -17.84 6.81
N LEU A 304 -5.87 -19.14 7.13
CA LEU A 304 -4.67 -19.88 7.47
C LEU A 304 -3.84 -20.34 6.25
N GLY A 305 -4.31 -20.07 5.02
CA GLY A 305 -3.64 -20.55 3.80
C GLY A 305 -3.70 -22.07 3.61
N MET A 306 -4.70 -22.74 4.16
CA MET A 306 -4.82 -24.21 4.17
C MET A 306 -5.89 -24.72 3.23
N ALA A 307 -5.62 -25.84 2.56
CA ALA A 307 -6.63 -26.60 1.84
C ALA A 307 -7.70 -27.17 2.81
N PRO A 308 -8.89 -27.56 2.34
CA PRO A 308 -9.91 -28.20 3.16
C PRO A 308 -9.39 -29.45 3.87
N GLN A 309 -9.23 -29.37 5.19
CA GLN A 309 -8.78 -30.43 6.07
C GLN A 309 -9.39 -30.28 7.47
N PRO A 310 -9.48 -31.37 8.27
CA PRO A 310 -9.95 -31.25 9.65
C PRO A 310 -9.06 -30.31 10.48
N LEU A 311 -9.65 -29.30 11.15
CA LEU A 311 -8.93 -28.40 12.06
C LEU A 311 -8.94 -28.87 13.53
N GLY A 312 -9.42 -30.09 13.79
CA GLY A 312 -9.52 -30.63 15.14
C GLY A 312 -8.19 -30.63 15.92
N PHE A 313 -7.06 -30.85 15.24
CA PHE A 313 -5.73 -30.82 15.85
C PHE A 313 -5.33 -29.41 16.35
N LEU A 314 -5.85 -28.34 15.75
CA LEU A 314 -5.63 -26.96 16.18
C LEU A 314 -6.64 -26.54 17.26
N LEU A 315 -7.92 -26.94 17.13
CA LEU A 315 -9.03 -26.46 17.94
C LEU A 315 -9.35 -27.33 19.17
N ALA A 316 -8.85 -28.58 19.24
CA ALA A 316 -9.22 -29.56 20.26
C ALA A 316 -8.69 -29.28 21.68
N ARG A 317 -7.74 -28.39 21.85
CA ARG A 317 -7.14 -28.05 23.15
C ARG A 317 -7.94 -27.01 23.96
N SER A 318 -9.04 -26.49 23.43
CA SER A 318 -9.88 -25.51 24.08
C SER A 318 -11.05 -26.19 24.80
N THR A 319 -11.51 -25.57 25.88
CA THR A 319 -12.74 -25.93 26.59
C THR A 319 -14.01 -25.73 25.77
N GLY A 320 -13.92 -25.24 24.52
CA GLY A 320 -15.07 -24.87 23.68
C GLY A 320 -15.77 -23.58 24.14
N GLU A 321 -15.14 -22.83 25.04
CA GLU A 321 -15.67 -21.57 25.53
C GLU A 321 -15.33 -20.40 24.60
N ILE A 322 -16.20 -19.40 24.59
CA ILE A 322 -15.98 -18.14 23.89
C ILE A 322 -14.87 -17.38 24.62
N PRO A 323 -13.81 -16.90 23.92
CA PRO A 323 -12.72 -16.14 24.55
C PRO A 323 -13.25 -14.95 25.35
N ALA A 324 -12.78 -14.81 26.59
CA ALA A 324 -13.26 -13.77 27.50
C ALA A 324 -12.51 -12.46 27.23
N ALA A 325 -13.23 -11.38 27.00
CA ALA A 325 -12.64 -10.05 26.88
C ALA A 325 -12.31 -9.46 28.26
N PRO A 326 -11.21 -8.67 28.40
CA PRO A 326 -10.84 -8.02 29.64
C PRO A 326 -11.89 -6.99 30.09
N ARG A 327 -11.93 -6.70 31.38
CA ARG A 327 -12.90 -5.73 31.94
C ARG A 327 -12.57 -4.29 31.57
N LYS A 328 -11.30 -3.97 31.38
CA LYS A 328 -10.79 -2.63 31.02
C LYS A 328 -9.95 -2.73 29.77
N VAL A 329 -10.09 -1.75 28.92
CA VAL A 329 -9.35 -1.65 27.65
C VAL A 329 -8.72 -0.28 27.57
N VAL A 330 -7.45 -0.24 27.19
CA VAL A 330 -6.75 1.02 26.89
C VAL A 330 -7.07 1.40 25.45
N VAL A 331 -7.54 2.63 25.27
CA VAL A 331 -7.84 3.22 23.95
C VAL A 331 -7.06 4.52 23.87
N GLY A 332 -6.18 4.67 22.90
CA GLY A 332 -5.43 5.91 22.67
C GLY A 332 -6.34 7.11 22.41
N VAL A 333 -5.77 8.27 22.17
CA VAL A 333 -6.54 9.46 21.75
C VAL A 333 -6.76 9.48 20.24
N PRO A 334 -7.84 10.14 19.74
CA PRO A 334 -8.15 10.16 18.29
C PRO A 334 -6.99 10.65 17.40
N ALA A 335 -6.19 11.60 17.85
CA ALA A 335 -5.04 12.11 17.10
C ALA A 335 -3.95 11.05 16.84
N ASP A 336 -3.84 10.01 17.69
CA ASP A 336 -2.86 8.93 17.51
C ASP A 336 -3.17 8.05 16.30
N LEU A 337 -4.44 8.01 15.85
CA LEU A 337 -4.84 7.25 14.65
C LEU A 337 -4.06 7.66 13.42
N LEU A 338 -3.78 8.95 13.25
CA LEU A 338 -3.04 9.49 12.11
C LEU A 338 -1.62 8.90 12.00
N ARG A 339 -1.04 8.52 13.13
CA ARG A 339 0.31 7.96 13.19
C ARG A 339 0.33 6.43 13.15
N ARG A 340 -0.72 5.79 13.65
CA ARG A 340 -0.75 4.33 13.89
C ARG A 340 -1.39 3.54 12.78
N ARG A 341 -2.46 4.06 12.16
CA ARG A 341 -3.22 3.33 11.14
C ARG A 341 -2.48 3.29 9.81
N PRO A 342 -2.17 2.07 9.33
CA PRO A 342 -1.47 1.93 8.06
C PRO A 342 -2.28 2.40 6.84
N ASP A 343 -3.60 2.24 6.84
CA ASP A 343 -4.50 2.69 5.76
C ASP A 343 -4.50 4.21 5.58
N ILE A 344 -4.55 4.97 6.69
CA ILE A 344 -4.44 6.44 6.68
C ILE A 344 -3.08 6.85 6.14
N ARG A 345 -2.02 6.18 6.57
CA ARG A 345 -0.66 6.45 6.12
C ARG A 345 -0.47 6.11 4.64
N ALA A 346 -1.05 5.01 4.16
CA ALA A 346 -1.04 4.67 2.74
C ALA A 346 -1.75 5.74 1.90
N ALA A 347 -2.88 6.27 2.37
CA ALA A 347 -3.61 7.35 1.69
C ALA A 347 -2.77 8.64 1.63
N GLU A 348 -2.12 9.02 2.72
CA GLU A 348 -1.21 10.17 2.77
C GLU A 348 -0.04 10.04 1.80
N LEU A 349 0.62 8.88 1.78
CA LEU A 349 1.76 8.62 0.91
C LEU A 349 1.38 8.56 -0.58
N ARG A 350 0.16 8.11 -0.91
CA ARG A 350 -0.39 8.20 -2.27
C ARG A 350 -0.60 9.65 -2.71
N ALA A 351 -1.08 10.50 -1.81
CA ALA A 351 -1.20 11.93 -2.09
C ALA A 351 0.19 12.58 -2.27
N ALA A 352 1.19 12.18 -1.48
CA ALA A 352 2.58 12.63 -1.64
C ALA A 352 3.16 12.23 -3.01
N ALA A 353 2.97 10.96 -3.42
CA ALA A 353 3.39 10.49 -4.74
C ALA A 353 2.74 11.30 -5.87
N GLN A 354 1.46 11.60 -5.75
CA GLN A 354 0.72 12.38 -6.74
C GLN A 354 1.15 13.85 -6.78
N SER A 355 1.53 14.44 -5.65
CA SER A 355 2.09 15.80 -5.60
C SER A 355 3.39 15.88 -6.41
N ALA A 356 4.28 14.90 -6.24
CA ALA A 356 5.51 14.81 -7.03
C ALA A 356 5.22 14.59 -8.53
N GLN A 357 4.18 13.83 -8.87
CA GLN A 357 3.77 13.58 -10.25
C GLN A 357 3.31 14.86 -10.97
N ILE A 358 2.74 15.84 -10.27
CA ILE A 358 2.47 17.19 -10.83
C ILE A 358 3.78 17.83 -11.27
N GLY A 359 4.86 17.65 -10.50
CA GLY A 359 6.20 18.16 -10.85
C GLY A 359 6.74 17.53 -12.15
N VAL A 360 6.59 16.20 -12.30
CA VAL A 360 6.94 15.48 -13.53
C VAL A 360 6.20 16.05 -14.74
N ALA A 361 4.87 16.17 -14.63
CA ALA A 361 4.04 16.71 -15.70
C ALA A 361 4.35 18.19 -16.01
N THR A 362 4.65 18.99 -14.99
CA THR A 362 5.00 20.41 -15.16
C THR A 362 6.35 20.56 -15.87
N ALA A 363 7.30 19.67 -15.65
CA ALA A 363 8.62 19.71 -16.30
C ALA A 363 8.51 19.57 -17.83
N GLU A 364 7.47 18.92 -18.36
CA GLU A 364 7.23 18.77 -19.79
C GLU A 364 6.87 20.10 -20.50
N LEU A 365 6.53 21.16 -19.75
CA LEU A 365 6.31 22.51 -20.31
C LEU A 365 7.62 23.20 -20.69
N TYR A 366 8.76 22.69 -20.26
CA TYR A 366 10.09 23.28 -20.45
C TYR A 366 10.92 22.48 -21.45
N PRO A 367 11.97 23.08 -22.05
CA PRO A 367 12.83 22.36 -22.98
C PRO A 367 13.62 21.25 -22.28
N ALA A 368 13.58 20.04 -22.84
CA ALA A 368 14.46 18.94 -22.45
C ALA A 368 15.86 19.20 -22.99
N ILE A 369 16.87 19.15 -22.13
CA ILE A 369 18.27 19.34 -22.46
C ILE A 369 18.99 18.00 -22.36
N SER A 370 19.61 17.54 -23.48
CA SER A 370 20.25 16.24 -23.55
C SER A 370 21.70 16.36 -24.04
N ILE A 371 22.53 15.44 -23.60
CA ILE A 371 23.87 15.21 -24.17
C ILE A 371 23.75 13.95 -25.03
N LEU A 372 24.10 14.11 -26.33
CA LEU A 372 24.12 13.00 -27.27
C LEU A 372 25.56 12.67 -27.61
N GLY A 373 25.92 11.39 -27.66
CA GLY A 373 27.26 10.91 -28.02
C GLY A 373 27.14 9.69 -28.93
N THR A 374 27.94 9.66 -29.99
CA THR A 374 28.12 8.47 -30.84
C THR A 374 29.61 8.22 -31.06
N PHE A 375 30.02 6.97 -30.95
CA PHE A 375 31.36 6.51 -31.29
C PHE A 375 31.25 5.21 -32.06
N GLY A 376 31.90 5.16 -33.26
CA GLY A 376 31.82 3.95 -34.06
C GLY A 376 32.63 4.02 -35.34
N GLY A 377 32.40 3.04 -36.20
CA GLY A 377 32.95 2.98 -37.56
C GLY A 377 31.83 2.92 -38.58
N SER A 378 32.03 3.56 -39.71
CA SER A 378 31.18 3.43 -40.89
C SER A 378 32.02 3.24 -42.14
N ALA A 379 31.56 2.39 -43.05
CA ALA A 379 32.17 2.15 -44.33
C ALA A 379 31.12 1.95 -45.41
N SER A 380 31.44 2.31 -46.63
CA SER A 380 30.53 2.18 -47.78
C SER A 380 31.33 1.80 -49.03
N THR A 381 30.72 0.99 -49.89
CA THR A 381 31.27 0.65 -51.20
C THR A 381 30.85 1.63 -52.29
N LEU A 382 30.15 2.72 -51.96
CA LEU A 382 29.58 3.69 -52.90
C LEU A 382 30.65 4.31 -53.87
N LEU A 383 31.82 4.64 -53.37
CA LEU A 383 32.91 5.25 -54.13
C LEU A 383 34.15 4.31 -54.25
N GLY A 384 33.92 3.00 -54.39
CA GLY A 384 35.00 2.00 -54.46
C GLY A 384 35.64 1.63 -53.14
N GLY A 385 35.03 2.06 -51.99
CA GLY A 385 35.47 1.69 -50.65
C GLY A 385 35.22 0.21 -50.34
N ASN A 386 35.79 -0.27 -49.20
CA ASN A 386 35.62 -1.63 -48.73
C ASN A 386 34.93 -1.60 -47.34
N LEU A 387 33.99 -2.54 -47.08
CA LEU A 387 33.36 -2.65 -45.79
C LEU A 387 34.32 -2.92 -44.63
N SER A 388 35.49 -3.56 -44.89
CA SER A 388 36.53 -3.75 -43.87
C SER A 388 37.09 -2.43 -43.31
N ASN A 389 36.93 -1.32 -44.03
CA ASN A 389 37.34 0.01 -43.57
C ASN A 389 36.61 0.47 -42.32
N ILE A 390 35.50 -0.20 -41.94
CA ILE A 390 34.77 0.05 -40.67
C ILE A 390 35.69 -0.10 -39.46
N PHE A 391 36.70 -0.96 -39.52
CA PHE A 391 37.67 -1.22 -38.45
C PHE A 391 38.95 -0.36 -38.56
N GLN A 392 39.10 0.38 -39.64
CA GLN A 392 40.28 1.24 -39.85
C GLN A 392 40.09 2.62 -39.21
N PRO A 393 41.20 3.33 -38.91
CA PRO A 393 41.11 4.70 -38.39
C PRO A 393 40.34 5.66 -39.32
N SER A 394 40.42 5.45 -40.64
CA SER A 394 39.70 6.24 -41.65
C SER A 394 38.17 6.06 -41.63
N GLY A 395 37.67 4.95 -41.07
CA GLY A 395 36.24 4.67 -40.94
C GLY A 395 35.64 5.16 -39.62
N ARG A 396 36.46 5.60 -38.67
CA ARG A 396 35.98 6.01 -37.32
C ARG A 396 35.26 7.35 -37.37
N ASN A 397 34.15 7.42 -36.68
CA ASN A 397 33.39 8.64 -36.43
C ASN A 397 33.11 8.80 -34.95
N PHE A 398 33.23 10.02 -34.47
CA PHE A 398 32.93 10.43 -33.12
C PHE A 398 32.13 11.73 -33.17
N THR A 399 31.00 11.74 -32.47
CA THR A 399 30.19 12.95 -32.32
C THR A 399 29.75 13.04 -30.89
N VAL A 400 29.89 14.19 -30.27
CA VAL A 400 29.33 14.48 -28.95
C VAL A 400 28.90 15.94 -28.93
N GLY A 401 27.73 16.19 -28.35
CA GLY A 401 27.23 17.55 -28.19
C GLY A 401 25.95 17.64 -27.40
N PRO A 402 25.67 18.84 -26.86
CA PRO A 402 24.39 19.13 -26.27
C PRO A 402 23.31 19.27 -27.34
N SER A 403 22.09 18.86 -27.00
CA SER A 403 20.90 19.08 -27.80
C SER A 403 19.77 19.53 -26.88
N PHE A 404 18.80 20.23 -27.44
CA PHE A 404 17.55 20.53 -26.70
C PHE A 404 16.35 20.25 -27.60
N GLN A 405 15.26 19.83 -26.93
CA GLN A 405 13.97 19.62 -27.57
C GLN A 405 12.89 20.32 -26.76
N TRP A 406 12.06 21.11 -27.42
CA TRP A 406 10.98 21.83 -26.77
C TRP A 406 9.69 21.73 -27.57
N ASN A 407 8.64 21.21 -26.94
CA ASN A 407 7.32 21.07 -27.55
C ASN A 407 6.56 22.40 -27.44
N ILE A 408 6.82 23.35 -28.32
CA ILE A 408 6.25 24.71 -28.25
C ILE A 408 4.79 24.77 -28.71
N LEU A 409 4.36 23.92 -29.63
CA LEU A 409 3.00 23.85 -30.14
C LEU A 409 2.34 22.53 -29.75
N ASN A 410 1.81 22.45 -28.53
CA ASN A 410 1.16 21.25 -27.99
C ASN A 410 -0.36 21.39 -27.84
N TYR A 411 -0.94 22.51 -28.30
CA TYR A 411 -2.38 22.82 -28.28
C TYR A 411 -3.05 22.59 -26.92
N GLY A 412 -2.34 22.83 -25.84
CA GLY A 412 -2.79 22.68 -24.46
C GLY A 412 -2.72 21.25 -23.90
N GLN A 413 -2.19 20.27 -24.63
CA GLN A 413 -2.10 18.87 -24.20
C GLN A 413 -1.31 18.75 -22.89
N ILE A 414 -0.10 19.31 -22.81
CA ILE A 414 0.76 19.25 -21.62
C ILE A 414 0.09 20.03 -20.45
N THR A 415 -0.46 21.23 -20.74
CA THR A 415 -1.15 22.03 -19.71
C THR A 415 -2.36 21.27 -19.12
N ASN A 416 -3.13 20.57 -19.94
CA ASN A 416 -4.25 19.77 -19.46
C ASN A 416 -3.79 18.50 -18.73
N ASN A 417 -2.62 17.93 -19.08
CA ASN A 417 -2.02 16.87 -18.31
C ASN A 417 -1.65 17.35 -16.89
N VAL A 418 -1.04 18.53 -16.75
CA VAL A 418 -0.76 19.12 -15.43
C VAL A 418 -2.06 19.32 -14.62
N ARG A 419 -3.13 19.83 -15.26
CA ARG A 419 -4.45 19.98 -14.60
C ARG A 419 -5.06 18.64 -14.19
N LEU A 420 -4.87 17.60 -15.00
CA LEU A 420 -5.30 16.23 -14.67
C LEU A 420 -4.59 15.73 -13.41
N GLN A 421 -3.25 15.89 -13.32
CA GLN A 421 -2.48 15.47 -12.15
C GLN A 421 -2.87 16.27 -10.90
N ASP A 422 -3.14 17.57 -11.03
CA ASP A 422 -3.60 18.42 -9.94
C ASP A 422 -5.00 18.01 -9.43
N ALA A 423 -5.95 17.75 -10.32
CA ALA A 423 -7.27 17.26 -9.96
C ALA A 423 -7.20 15.88 -9.27
N THR A 424 -6.28 15.02 -9.72
CA THR A 424 -6.03 13.71 -9.10
C THR A 424 -5.43 13.87 -7.70
N LEU A 425 -4.52 14.84 -7.48
CA LEU A 425 -4.04 15.17 -6.15
C LEU A 425 -5.20 15.59 -5.23
N GLN A 426 -6.08 16.49 -5.73
CA GLN A 426 -7.23 16.93 -4.93
C GLN A 426 -8.13 15.75 -4.55
N GLN A 427 -8.34 14.78 -5.44
CA GLN A 427 -9.06 13.55 -5.12
C GLN A 427 -8.38 12.79 -3.96
N TYR A 428 -7.07 12.52 -4.03
CA TYR A 428 -6.35 11.82 -2.96
C TYR A 428 -6.38 12.56 -1.62
N LEU A 429 -6.36 13.90 -1.63
CA LEU A 429 -6.50 14.70 -0.40
C LEU A 429 -7.89 14.51 0.24
N VAL A 430 -8.95 14.48 -0.56
CA VAL A 430 -10.31 14.20 -0.08
C VAL A 430 -10.44 12.75 0.43
N ASP A 431 -9.87 11.79 -0.29
CA ASP A 431 -9.85 10.38 0.12
C ASP A 431 -9.11 10.18 1.44
N TYR A 432 -7.99 10.89 1.65
CA TYR A 432 -7.27 10.91 2.93
C TYR A 432 -8.16 11.44 4.07
N GLN A 433 -8.82 12.58 3.88
CA GLN A 433 -9.72 13.15 4.89
C GLN A 433 -10.88 12.19 5.22
N ASN A 434 -11.48 11.57 4.20
CA ASN A 434 -12.53 10.58 4.38
C ASN A 434 -12.03 9.32 5.11
N SER A 435 -10.81 8.87 4.84
CA SER A 435 -10.20 7.74 5.57
C SER A 435 -10.05 8.06 7.06
N VAL A 436 -9.66 9.29 7.42
CA VAL A 436 -9.56 9.72 8.81
C VAL A 436 -10.93 9.72 9.51
N LEU A 437 -11.98 10.24 8.85
CA LEU A 437 -13.35 10.24 9.41
C LEU A 437 -13.87 8.81 9.58
N THR A 438 -13.68 7.96 8.58
CA THR A 438 -14.08 6.55 8.64
C THR A 438 -13.35 5.79 9.74
N ALA A 439 -12.06 6.09 9.94
CA ALA A 439 -11.27 5.50 11.02
C ALA A 439 -11.84 5.85 12.39
N GLN A 440 -12.19 7.12 12.63
CA GLN A 440 -12.80 7.55 13.89
C GLN A 440 -14.16 6.88 14.11
N GLN A 441 -15.02 6.83 13.08
CA GLN A 441 -16.28 6.11 13.13
C GLN A 441 -16.08 4.65 13.54
N GLN A 442 -15.13 3.93 12.91
CA GLN A 442 -14.87 2.52 13.22
C GLN A 442 -14.46 2.29 14.67
N VAL A 443 -13.67 3.20 15.27
CA VAL A 443 -13.29 3.11 16.68
C VAL A 443 -14.50 3.33 17.58
N GLU A 444 -15.32 4.37 17.32
CA GLU A 444 -16.53 4.65 18.08
C GLU A 444 -17.54 3.48 18.02
N ASP A 445 -17.77 2.94 16.82
CA ASP A 445 -18.64 1.78 16.61
C ASP A 445 -18.14 0.54 17.38
N GLY A 446 -16.83 0.31 17.35
CA GLY A 446 -16.19 -0.77 18.10
C GLY A 446 -16.33 -0.61 19.61
N ILE A 447 -16.07 0.59 20.13
CA ILE A 447 -16.21 0.94 21.55
C ILE A 447 -17.66 0.76 22.00
N ALA A 448 -18.61 1.33 21.26
CA ALA A 448 -20.03 1.22 21.55
C ALA A 448 -20.47 -0.27 21.57
N THR A 449 -20.07 -1.04 20.55
CA THR A 449 -20.36 -2.48 20.48
C THR A 449 -19.79 -3.22 21.68
N PHE A 450 -18.54 -3.00 22.04
CA PHE A 450 -17.89 -3.66 23.18
C PHE A 450 -18.60 -3.34 24.51
N LEU A 451 -18.89 -2.06 24.79
CA LEU A 451 -19.48 -1.63 26.05
C LEU A 451 -20.95 -2.05 26.18
N LEU A 452 -21.75 -1.82 25.13
CA LEU A 452 -23.18 -2.09 25.17
C LEU A 452 -23.50 -3.59 25.14
N SER A 453 -22.72 -4.41 24.40
CA SER A 453 -22.89 -5.87 24.43
C SER A 453 -22.58 -6.46 25.79
N ARG A 454 -21.71 -5.89 26.59
CA ARG A 454 -21.47 -6.31 27.98
C ARG A 454 -22.71 -6.06 28.86
N SER A 455 -23.31 -4.87 28.77
CA SER A 455 -24.54 -4.56 29.48
C SER A 455 -25.69 -5.47 29.03
N GLN A 456 -25.82 -5.69 27.72
CA GLN A 456 -26.79 -6.61 27.15
C GLN A 456 -26.64 -8.03 27.69
N ALA A 457 -25.40 -8.57 27.68
CA ALA A 457 -25.11 -9.91 28.20
C ALA A 457 -25.45 -10.03 29.69
N GLU A 458 -25.29 -8.97 30.50
CA GLU A 458 -25.68 -8.98 31.93
C GLU A 458 -27.20 -9.08 32.11
N TYR A 459 -27.96 -8.27 31.33
CA TYR A 459 -29.43 -8.35 31.39
C TYR A 459 -29.93 -9.71 30.88
N LEU A 460 -29.33 -10.26 29.82
CA LEU A 460 -29.69 -11.57 29.30
C LEU A 460 -29.35 -12.71 30.26
N ARG A 461 -28.28 -12.63 31.05
CA ARG A 461 -28.02 -13.61 32.12
C ARG A 461 -29.13 -13.64 33.15
N ARG A 462 -29.64 -12.48 33.57
CA ARG A 462 -30.79 -12.38 34.47
C ARG A 462 -32.06 -12.96 33.83
N SER A 463 -32.28 -12.65 32.54
CA SER A 463 -33.41 -13.20 31.78
C SER A 463 -33.35 -14.72 31.67
N VAL A 464 -32.19 -15.31 31.36
CA VAL A 464 -32.00 -16.76 31.31
C VAL A 464 -32.28 -17.40 32.68
N ALA A 465 -31.79 -16.81 33.77
CA ALA A 465 -32.04 -17.32 35.12
C ALA A 465 -33.53 -17.30 35.45
N ALA A 466 -34.25 -16.22 35.15
CA ALA A 466 -35.67 -16.09 35.35
C ALA A 466 -36.49 -17.07 34.46
N ALA A 467 -36.13 -17.17 33.17
CA ALA A 467 -36.81 -18.09 32.25
C ALA A 467 -36.61 -19.57 32.63
N ASN A 468 -35.41 -19.92 33.11
CA ASN A 468 -35.17 -21.28 33.62
C ASN A 468 -35.98 -21.60 34.85
N GLY A 469 -36.10 -20.65 35.80
CA GLY A 469 -37.00 -20.79 36.96
C GLY A 469 -38.47 -20.92 36.56
N ALA A 470 -38.92 -20.10 35.61
CA ALA A 470 -40.28 -20.14 35.08
C ALA A 470 -40.59 -21.50 34.41
N LEU A 471 -39.69 -22.02 33.60
CA LEU A 471 -39.85 -23.34 32.96
C LEU A 471 -39.91 -24.45 34.00
N HIS A 472 -39.06 -24.39 35.02
CA HIS A 472 -39.08 -25.39 36.11
C HIS A 472 -40.42 -25.42 36.84
N ILE A 473 -40.95 -24.26 37.25
CA ILE A 473 -42.24 -24.15 37.92
C ILE A 473 -43.39 -24.57 36.99
N ALA A 474 -43.43 -24.08 35.76
CA ALA A 474 -44.44 -24.43 34.77
C ALA A 474 -44.50 -25.95 34.52
N THR A 475 -43.33 -26.61 34.44
CA THR A 475 -43.26 -28.05 34.27
C THR A 475 -43.82 -28.82 35.48
N LEU A 476 -43.50 -28.39 36.72
CA LEU A 476 -44.04 -28.99 37.94
C LEU A 476 -45.55 -28.80 38.03
N GLU A 477 -46.08 -27.61 37.81
CA GLU A 477 -47.51 -27.30 37.84
C GLU A 477 -48.27 -28.09 36.76
N TYR A 478 -47.72 -28.25 35.56
CA TYR A 478 -48.28 -29.10 34.51
C TYR A 478 -48.30 -30.59 34.93
N GLN A 479 -47.23 -31.10 35.56
CA GLN A 479 -47.18 -32.46 36.09
C GLN A 479 -48.26 -32.70 37.14
N GLN A 480 -48.54 -31.71 38.02
CA GLN A 480 -49.56 -31.77 39.05
C GLN A 480 -50.98 -31.54 38.50
N GLY A 481 -51.10 -31.12 37.22
CA GLY A 481 -52.40 -30.85 36.61
C GLY A 481 -53.05 -29.50 37.02
N THR A 482 -52.26 -28.58 37.59
CA THR A 482 -52.71 -27.25 38.03
C THR A 482 -52.59 -26.19 36.94
N ARG A 483 -51.85 -26.48 35.88
CA ARG A 483 -51.63 -25.61 34.69
C ARG A 483 -51.77 -26.41 33.41
N ASP A 484 -52.07 -25.68 32.31
CA ASP A 484 -52.16 -26.22 30.98
C ASP A 484 -50.78 -26.30 30.31
N PHE A 485 -50.67 -27.10 29.24
CA PHE A 485 -49.44 -27.34 28.51
C PHE A 485 -48.90 -26.08 27.84
N THR A 486 -49.75 -25.15 27.43
CA THR A 486 -49.35 -23.90 26.76
C THR A 486 -48.44 -23.05 27.63
N THR A 487 -48.59 -23.11 28.97
CA THR A 487 -47.69 -22.44 29.92
C THR A 487 -46.26 -23.00 29.84
N VAL A 488 -46.13 -24.34 29.81
CA VAL A 488 -44.82 -25.01 29.66
C VAL A 488 -44.17 -24.66 28.33
N LEU A 489 -44.96 -24.74 27.23
CA LEU A 489 -44.50 -24.42 25.87
C LEU A 489 -43.97 -23.01 25.78
N THR A 490 -44.69 -22.02 26.29
CA THR A 490 -44.28 -20.61 26.29
C THR A 490 -42.99 -20.40 27.11
N ALA A 491 -42.92 -21.02 28.32
CA ALA A 491 -41.72 -20.91 29.15
C ALA A 491 -40.50 -21.51 28.50
N GLU A 492 -40.66 -22.63 27.77
CA GLU A 492 -39.57 -23.28 27.04
C GLU A 492 -39.05 -22.46 25.85
N GLN A 493 -39.98 -21.92 25.05
CA GLN A 493 -39.63 -21.04 23.94
C GLN A 493 -38.86 -19.78 24.42
N ASN A 494 -39.34 -19.18 25.53
CA ASN A 494 -38.67 -18.03 26.12
C ASN A 494 -37.27 -18.36 26.65
N LEU A 495 -37.09 -19.54 27.28
CA LEU A 495 -35.76 -19.96 27.74
C LEU A 495 -34.79 -20.20 26.57
N LEU A 496 -35.22 -20.95 25.55
CA LEU A 496 -34.40 -21.19 24.33
C LEU A 496 -33.99 -19.88 23.70
N GLN A 497 -34.91 -18.93 23.54
CA GLN A 497 -34.62 -17.62 22.95
C GLN A 497 -33.65 -16.82 23.83
N ALA A 498 -33.84 -16.81 25.15
CA ALA A 498 -32.94 -16.10 26.06
C ALA A 498 -31.53 -16.69 26.09
N GLU A 499 -31.40 -18.04 26.09
CA GLU A 499 -30.10 -18.74 26.02
C GLU A 499 -29.37 -18.45 24.73
N ASN A 500 -30.03 -18.46 23.56
CA ASN A 500 -29.44 -18.11 22.26
C ASN A 500 -29.00 -16.65 22.21
N ASN A 501 -29.85 -15.71 22.67
CA ASN A 501 -29.52 -14.29 22.72
C ASN A 501 -28.30 -14.04 23.62
N LEU A 502 -28.22 -14.74 24.76
CA LEU A 502 -27.06 -14.64 25.66
C LEU A 502 -25.77 -15.16 24.99
N ALA A 503 -25.84 -16.29 24.27
CA ALA A 503 -24.69 -16.83 23.55
C ALA A 503 -24.17 -15.84 22.50
N VAL A 504 -25.07 -15.26 21.69
CA VAL A 504 -24.73 -14.24 20.70
C VAL A 504 -24.13 -13.02 21.38
N ALA A 505 -24.77 -12.44 22.39
CA ALA A 505 -24.26 -11.27 23.09
C ALA A 505 -22.89 -11.53 23.74
N THR A 506 -22.67 -12.74 24.28
CA THR A 506 -21.38 -13.14 24.85
C THR A 506 -20.28 -13.21 23.76
N GLY A 507 -20.59 -13.66 22.55
CA GLY A 507 -19.67 -13.67 21.41
C GLY A 507 -19.42 -12.28 20.81
N THR A 508 -20.42 -11.39 20.87
CA THR A 508 -20.30 -10.01 20.37
C THR A 508 -19.33 -9.17 21.21
N ILE A 509 -19.17 -9.45 22.50
CA ILE A 509 -18.23 -8.71 23.38
C ILE A 509 -16.79 -8.80 22.85
N PRO A 510 -16.16 -10.00 22.70
CA PRO A 510 -14.81 -10.11 22.19
C PRO A 510 -14.71 -9.68 20.73
N THR A 511 -15.71 -9.89 19.90
CA THR A 511 -15.72 -9.42 18.50
C THR A 511 -15.71 -7.87 18.43
N GLY A 512 -16.47 -7.19 19.30
CA GLY A 512 -16.45 -5.74 19.43
C GLY A 512 -15.06 -5.23 19.85
N LEU A 513 -14.40 -5.95 20.76
CA LEU A 513 -13.03 -5.61 21.17
C LEU A 513 -12.02 -5.82 20.03
N VAL A 514 -12.13 -6.88 19.24
CA VAL A 514 -11.33 -7.08 18.03
C VAL A 514 -11.53 -5.92 17.06
N ALA A 515 -12.78 -5.47 16.86
CA ALA A 515 -13.07 -4.32 16.01
C ALA A 515 -12.40 -3.02 16.53
N VAL A 516 -12.36 -2.80 17.85
CA VAL A 516 -11.59 -1.69 18.45
C VAL A 516 -10.12 -1.78 18.10
N PHE A 517 -9.47 -2.92 18.31
CA PHE A 517 -8.03 -3.08 18.01
C PHE A 517 -7.72 -2.95 16.52
N ARG A 518 -8.57 -3.49 15.66
CA ARG A 518 -8.48 -3.27 14.21
C ARG A 518 -8.57 -1.79 13.87
N ALA A 519 -9.56 -1.10 14.42
CA ALA A 519 -9.80 0.31 14.16
C ALA A 519 -8.69 1.22 14.72
N LEU A 520 -7.99 0.80 15.77
CA LEU A 520 -6.79 1.45 16.30
C LEU A 520 -5.51 1.13 15.52
N GLY A 521 -5.60 0.25 14.51
CA GLY A 521 -4.45 -0.14 13.69
C GLY A 521 -3.45 -1.03 14.45
N GLY A 522 -3.93 -1.89 15.34
CA GLY A 522 -3.06 -2.78 16.14
C GLY A 522 -2.57 -4.01 15.36
N GLY A 523 -1.37 -4.50 15.68
CA GLY A 523 -0.86 -5.81 15.25
C GLY A 523 0.16 -5.78 14.10
N TRP A 524 0.23 -4.74 13.27
CA TRP A 524 1.18 -4.70 12.14
C TRP A 524 2.66 -4.71 12.59
N GLN A 525 2.95 -4.30 13.80
CA GLN A 525 4.30 -4.24 14.37
C GLN A 525 4.96 -5.62 14.50
N ILE A 526 4.21 -6.73 14.43
CA ILE A 526 4.80 -8.09 14.40
C ILE A 526 5.68 -8.33 13.16
N ARG A 527 5.51 -7.49 12.13
CA ARG A 527 6.35 -7.50 10.93
C ARG A 527 7.79 -7.03 11.22
N ASP A 528 8.01 -6.23 12.24
CA ASP A 528 9.33 -5.65 12.52
C ASP A 528 10.40 -6.73 12.65
N GLY A 529 11.45 -6.60 11.85
CA GLY A 529 12.52 -7.60 11.75
C GLY A 529 12.25 -8.77 10.79
N ASN A 530 11.08 -8.80 10.13
CA ASN A 530 10.71 -9.84 9.16
C ASN A 530 10.64 -9.28 7.73
N GLY A 531 10.92 -10.12 6.73
CA GLY A 531 10.76 -9.78 5.31
C GLY A 531 9.28 -9.77 4.88
N PHE A 532 9.01 -9.16 3.74
CA PHE A 532 7.66 -9.08 3.17
C PHE A 532 7.17 -10.39 2.53
N VAL A 533 8.08 -11.30 2.22
CA VAL A 533 7.80 -12.60 1.59
C VAL A 533 8.51 -13.71 2.34
N THR A 534 8.01 -14.93 2.25
CA THR A 534 8.62 -16.09 2.91
C THR A 534 9.96 -16.44 2.26
N ALA A 535 10.84 -17.10 3.02
CA ALA A 535 12.13 -17.58 2.51
C ALA A 535 11.97 -18.51 1.30
N ALA A 536 10.94 -19.36 1.29
CA ALA A 536 10.64 -20.24 0.17
C ALA A 536 10.29 -19.45 -1.10
N THR A 537 9.44 -18.42 -0.98
CA THR A 537 9.08 -17.56 -2.10
C THR A 537 10.28 -16.76 -2.60
N SER A 538 11.13 -16.23 -1.70
CA SER A 538 12.35 -15.52 -2.07
C SER A 538 13.29 -16.41 -2.87
N GLU A 539 13.48 -17.66 -2.45
CA GLU A 539 14.33 -18.63 -3.15
C GLU A 539 13.77 -18.98 -4.53
N GLU A 540 12.45 -19.18 -4.64
CA GLU A 540 11.79 -19.42 -5.92
C GLU A 540 11.94 -18.23 -6.88
N MET A 541 11.83 -17.01 -6.39
CA MET A 541 12.02 -15.78 -7.17
C MET A 541 13.47 -15.65 -7.66
N ARG A 542 14.46 -15.95 -6.83
CA ARG A 542 15.87 -15.94 -7.22
C ARG A 542 16.23 -16.97 -8.29
N ARG A 543 15.61 -18.14 -8.27
CA ARG A 543 15.82 -19.15 -9.31
C ARG A 543 15.33 -18.69 -10.68
N ARG A 544 14.37 -17.79 -10.74
CA ARG A 544 13.82 -17.28 -12.01
C ARG A 544 14.55 -16.06 -12.54
N THR A 545 15.06 -15.19 -11.66
CA THR A 545 15.62 -13.89 -12.03
C THR A 545 16.66 -13.48 -10.99
N ASP A 546 17.72 -12.82 -11.43
CA ASP A 546 18.67 -12.16 -10.52
C ASP A 546 18.00 -10.96 -9.85
N TRP A 547 17.85 -11.02 -8.55
CA TRP A 547 17.25 -9.96 -7.73
C TRP A 547 18.31 -9.07 -7.06
N GLY A 548 19.61 -9.34 -7.26
CA GLY A 548 20.68 -8.59 -6.61
C GLY A 548 20.45 -8.46 -5.10
N GLN A 549 20.58 -7.25 -4.58
CA GLN A 549 20.39 -6.94 -3.16
C GLN A 549 18.91 -6.73 -2.75
N LEU A 550 17.97 -6.72 -3.69
CA LEU A 550 16.54 -6.51 -3.38
C LEU A 550 15.93 -7.67 -2.59
N LEU A 551 16.48 -8.88 -2.74
CA LEU A 551 16.15 -10.04 -1.91
C LEU A 551 17.41 -10.53 -1.19
N PRO A 552 17.50 -10.44 0.15
CA PRO A 552 18.67 -10.90 0.91
C PRO A 552 18.93 -12.39 0.69
N ALA A 553 20.19 -12.84 0.79
CA ALA A 553 20.56 -14.24 0.61
C ALA A 553 19.90 -15.13 1.68
N ALA A 554 19.79 -16.43 1.41
CA ALA A 554 19.23 -17.38 2.36
C ALA A 554 20.09 -17.35 3.66
N GLY A 555 19.47 -16.97 4.78
CA GLY A 555 20.13 -16.85 6.08
C GLY A 555 20.61 -15.44 6.44
N GLU A 556 20.55 -14.47 5.53
CA GLU A 556 20.75 -13.07 5.87
C GLU A 556 19.45 -12.46 6.43
N PRO A 557 19.56 -11.57 7.41
CA PRO A 557 18.38 -10.83 7.90
C PRO A 557 17.79 -10.01 6.73
N PRO A 558 16.46 -9.90 6.64
CA PRO A 558 15.83 -9.04 5.65
C PRO A 558 16.38 -7.62 5.80
N LEU A 559 16.61 -6.95 4.67
CA LEU A 559 16.97 -5.53 4.71
C LEU A 559 15.88 -4.79 5.51
N PRO A 560 16.27 -3.98 6.49
CA PRO A 560 15.31 -3.24 7.28
C PRO A 560 14.41 -2.45 6.32
N ALA A 561 13.09 -2.60 6.47
CA ALA A 561 12.17 -1.71 5.77
C ALA A 561 12.59 -0.29 6.13
N PRO A 562 12.70 0.62 5.15
CA PRO A 562 13.00 2.01 5.48
C PRO A 562 11.97 2.45 6.49
N GLY A 563 12.44 2.97 7.62
CA GLY A 563 11.57 3.58 8.62
C GLY A 563 10.66 4.54 7.87
N LEU A 564 9.35 4.44 8.10
CA LEU A 564 8.44 5.37 7.46
C LEU A 564 8.86 6.77 7.91
N PRO A 565 9.25 7.71 7.01
CA PRO A 565 9.76 9.00 7.41
C PRO A 565 8.73 9.71 8.27
N GLY A 566 9.18 10.29 9.38
CA GLY A 566 8.37 11.21 10.16
C GLY A 566 7.95 12.40 9.29
N PRO A 567 6.92 13.15 9.68
CA PRO A 567 6.51 14.35 8.95
C PRO A 567 7.66 15.37 8.77
N GLU A 568 8.73 15.28 9.57
CA GLU A 568 9.89 16.16 9.55
C GLU A 568 11.03 15.68 8.63
N ASP A 569 11.05 14.41 8.24
CA ASP A 569 12.15 13.80 7.46
C ASP A 569 11.94 13.81 5.93
N ARG A 570 10.95 14.53 5.44
CA ARG A 570 10.51 14.51 4.03
C ARG A 570 11.26 15.51 3.18
N GLY A 571 12.57 15.38 3.08
CA GLY A 571 13.34 15.98 2.00
C GLY A 571 13.42 15.05 0.80
N PRO A 572 13.70 15.55 -0.43
CA PRO A 572 13.94 14.70 -1.60
C PRO A 572 15.22 13.88 -1.36
N THR A 573 15.08 12.69 -0.80
CA THR A 573 16.19 11.77 -0.62
C THR A 573 16.42 11.02 -1.93
N VAL A 574 17.40 11.49 -2.72
CA VAL A 574 17.94 10.68 -3.82
C VAL A 574 18.70 9.52 -3.19
N ARG A 575 18.12 8.33 -3.19
CA ARG A 575 18.81 7.11 -2.75
C ARG A 575 19.84 6.68 -3.79
N ALA A 576 20.96 6.13 -3.34
CA ALA A 576 21.90 5.50 -4.24
C ALA A 576 21.24 4.30 -4.96
N PRO A 577 21.62 4.00 -6.21
CA PRO A 577 21.16 2.82 -6.92
C PRO A 577 21.49 1.54 -6.15
N GLU A 578 20.51 0.62 -6.06
CA GLU A 578 20.64 -0.66 -5.37
C GLU A 578 20.87 -1.82 -6.37
N TRP A 579 21.72 -1.62 -7.41
CA TRP A 579 22.12 -2.70 -8.31
C TRP A 579 23.40 -3.41 -7.91
#